data_b535a9441c8af3c9622b6b390a399d3d
#
_entry.id   b535a9441c8af3c9622b6b390a399d3d
#
_cell.length_a   1.000
_cell.length_b   1.000
_cell.length_c   1.000
_cell.angle_alpha   90.00
_cell.angle_beta   90.00
_cell.angle_gamma   90.00
#
_symmetry.space_group_name_H-M   'P 1'
#
loop_
_entity.id
_entity.type
_entity.pdbx_description
1 polymer ?
#
loop_
_entity_poly.entity_id
_entity_poly.type
_entity_poly.pdbx_seq_one_letter_code
_entity_poly.pdbx_strand_id
1 'polypeptide(L)'
;MGTELEFKSLIPEGVKDFEKAGQVQLFDRKNLFDYMDGGAELYLSYDFRRLSVQEYKDKDRVITVEVYEMKTSPDAFGLYSFDQEADTARRGENLAIGDKANFSSGLLKFWKGNYLVRIVDLNGNDQFKDVILELGRKISSKIDEKGELPFLLSKLPAEGLILNSERFFHKQIVLNNLYFLSTENLLNLSEKTSAVMGDYLLGKMNLKLLLISYADSSSAKLAFENFCTKYLKSSPSGKKVIQKVEEDKFIGLELEKNYLWITFEGKDERNTGDVLRNVKEKLK
;
A
#
# COMPACT_ATOMS: atom_id res chain seq x y z
N MET A 1 -8.90 17.89 -12.75
CA MET A 1 -7.46 18.06 -12.36
C MET A 1 -7.35 19.43 -11.73
N GLY A 2 -7.18 19.48 -10.39
CA GLY A 2 -7.12 20.75 -9.68
C GLY A 2 -5.86 21.54 -10.05
N THR A 3 -5.98 22.87 -10.08
CA THR A 3 -4.87 23.78 -10.32
C THR A 3 -3.83 23.69 -9.19
N GLU A 4 -2.64 24.25 -9.41
CA GLU A 4 -1.62 24.38 -8.34
C GLU A 4 -2.15 25.20 -7.15
N LEU A 5 -2.94 26.21 -7.43
CA LEU A 5 -3.56 27.06 -6.40
C LEU A 5 -4.55 26.28 -5.52
N GLU A 6 -5.40 25.46 -6.13
CA GLU A 6 -6.33 24.56 -5.44
C GLU A 6 -5.59 23.54 -4.59
N PHE A 7 -4.49 22.98 -5.08
CA PHE A 7 -3.67 22.04 -4.31
C PHE A 7 -3.01 22.70 -3.09
N LYS A 8 -2.46 23.91 -3.24
CA LYS A 8 -1.92 24.68 -2.12
C LYS A 8 -2.99 25.07 -1.10
N SER A 9 -4.24 25.27 -1.54
CA SER A 9 -5.35 25.64 -0.67
C SER A 9 -5.79 24.54 0.30
N LEU A 10 -5.36 23.28 0.06
CA LEU A 10 -5.57 22.18 1.02
C LEU A 10 -4.84 22.44 2.34
N ILE A 11 -3.72 23.18 2.31
CA ILE A 11 -2.91 23.52 3.47
C ILE A 11 -3.60 24.62 4.28
N PRO A 12 -4.00 24.39 5.55
CA PRO A 12 -4.64 25.40 6.41
C PRO A 12 -3.67 26.53 6.75
N GLU A 13 -4.17 27.73 7.11
CA GLU A 13 -3.32 28.85 7.52
C GLU A 13 -2.65 28.62 8.88
N GLY A 14 -3.33 27.95 9.80
CA GLY A 14 -2.78 27.60 11.10
C GLY A 14 -3.76 26.81 11.95
N VAL A 15 -3.29 26.35 13.09
CA VAL A 15 -4.09 25.63 14.10
C VAL A 15 -3.57 25.97 15.49
N LYS A 16 -4.47 26.48 16.37
CA LYS A 16 -4.10 26.96 17.71
C LYS A 16 -2.95 27.98 17.62
N ASP A 17 -1.86 27.73 18.34
CA ASP A 17 -0.68 28.60 18.37
C ASP A 17 0.35 28.23 17.26
N PHE A 18 0.06 27.24 16.43
CA PHE A 18 0.92 26.82 15.33
C PHE A 18 0.55 27.58 14.04
N GLU A 19 1.48 28.38 13.54
CA GLU A 19 1.36 29.16 12.31
C GLU A 19 2.28 28.61 11.22
N LYS A 20 1.96 28.89 9.94
CA LYS A 20 2.82 28.53 8.82
C LYS A 20 4.22 29.14 8.97
N ALA A 21 5.25 28.33 8.81
CA ALA A 21 6.64 28.77 8.73
C ALA A 21 7.09 28.77 7.26
N GLY A 22 7.20 29.96 6.69
CA GLY A 22 7.58 30.10 5.29
C GLY A 22 6.46 29.78 4.29
N GLN A 23 6.85 29.58 3.04
CA GLN A 23 5.92 29.28 1.95
C GLN A 23 5.77 27.76 1.77
N VAL A 24 4.59 27.34 1.26
CA VAL A 24 4.36 25.94 0.86
C VAL A 24 5.37 25.54 -0.21
N GLN A 25 6.14 24.52 0.06
CA GLN A 25 7.06 23.92 -0.90
C GLN A 25 6.31 22.90 -1.78
N LEU A 26 6.60 22.89 -3.06
CA LEU A 26 5.99 21.96 -4.02
C LEU A 26 7.05 21.11 -4.69
N PHE A 27 6.74 19.81 -4.79
CA PHE A 27 7.57 18.84 -5.49
C PHE A 27 6.72 18.07 -6.50
N ASP A 28 7.28 17.80 -7.66
CA ASP A 28 6.71 16.96 -8.70
C ASP A 28 7.59 15.73 -8.98
N ARG A 29 7.28 14.98 -10.02
CA ARG A 29 8.06 13.79 -10.42
C ARG A 29 9.53 14.06 -10.75
N LYS A 30 9.90 15.33 -11.08
CA LYS A 30 11.25 15.69 -11.51
C LYS A 30 12.16 16.02 -10.34
N ASN A 31 11.60 16.58 -9.27
CA ASN A 31 12.35 17.06 -8.11
C ASN A 31 11.98 16.39 -6.77
N LEU A 32 11.20 15.30 -6.80
CA LEU A 32 10.85 14.58 -5.56
C LEU A 32 12.08 14.01 -4.84
N PHE A 33 13.13 13.64 -5.60
CA PHE A 33 14.40 13.17 -5.04
C PHE A 33 15.14 14.24 -4.22
N ASP A 34 14.93 15.54 -4.52
CA ASP A 34 15.52 16.64 -3.75
C ASP A 34 14.93 16.73 -2.34
N TYR A 35 13.71 16.20 -2.15
CA TYR A 35 13.02 16.19 -0.86
C TYR A 35 13.30 14.93 -0.03
N MET A 36 13.30 13.75 -0.63
CA MET A 36 13.33 12.48 0.10
C MET A 36 14.34 11.45 -0.40
N ASP A 37 15.34 11.86 -1.17
CA ASP A 37 16.42 11.01 -1.68
C ASP A 37 15.88 9.69 -2.29
N GLY A 38 16.48 8.55 -1.96
CA GLY A 38 16.08 7.23 -2.43
C GLY A 38 14.65 6.81 -2.07
N GLY A 39 14.02 7.45 -1.08
CA GLY A 39 12.62 7.23 -0.74
C GLY A 39 11.64 7.59 -1.85
N ALA A 40 12.02 8.51 -2.75
CA ALA A 40 11.19 8.95 -3.87
C ALA A 40 10.77 7.79 -4.80
N GLU A 41 11.62 6.77 -4.96
CA GLU A 41 11.38 5.65 -5.85
C GLU A 41 10.11 4.87 -5.47
N LEU A 42 9.85 4.72 -4.17
CA LEU A 42 8.62 4.11 -3.66
C LEU A 42 7.39 4.91 -4.10
N TYR A 43 7.37 6.22 -3.88
CA TYR A 43 6.24 7.09 -4.23
C TYR A 43 6.00 7.12 -5.73
N LEU A 44 7.06 7.20 -6.53
CA LEU A 44 6.99 7.12 -8.01
C LEU A 44 6.47 5.78 -8.51
N SER A 45 6.54 4.71 -7.70
CA SER A 45 5.96 3.40 -8.02
C SER A 45 4.44 3.37 -7.98
N TYR A 46 3.81 4.35 -7.32
CA TYR A 46 2.37 4.50 -7.15
C TYR A 46 1.78 5.64 -7.99
N ASP A 47 2.34 5.92 -9.16
CA ASP A 47 1.86 7.00 -10.04
C ASP A 47 1.72 8.36 -9.33
N PHE A 48 2.71 8.70 -8.50
CA PHE A 48 2.82 10.00 -7.82
C PHE A 48 2.69 11.17 -8.81
N ARG A 49 1.96 12.20 -8.44
CA ARG A 49 1.80 13.44 -9.22
C ARG A 49 2.60 14.58 -8.63
N ARG A 50 2.28 14.96 -7.39
CA ARG A 50 2.90 16.10 -6.71
C ARG A 50 2.78 15.97 -5.19
N LEU A 51 3.64 16.70 -4.49
CA LEU A 51 3.70 16.80 -3.05
C LEU A 51 3.69 18.29 -2.66
N SER A 52 2.89 18.66 -1.66
CA SER A 52 3.06 19.92 -0.95
C SER A 52 3.55 19.67 0.47
N VAL A 53 4.54 20.45 0.88
CA VAL A 53 5.14 20.40 2.22
C VAL A 53 5.00 21.75 2.90
N GLN A 54 4.52 21.75 4.13
CA GLN A 54 4.41 22.94 4.96
C GLN A 54 4.83 22.64 6.39
N GLU A 55 5.75 23.41 6.91
CA GLU A 55 6.05 23.46 8.33
C GLU A 55 5.11 24.41 9.06
N TYR A 56 4.70 24.03 10.27
CA TYR A 56 4.01 24.87 11.24
C TYR A 56 4.87 25.00 12.48
N LYS A 57 4.97 26.21 13.01
CA LYS A 57 5.82 26.50 14.18
C LYS A 57 5.05 27.18 15.29
N ASP A 58 5.35 26.77 16.52
CA ASP A 58 5.05 27.47 17.73
C ASP A 58 6.31 27.49 18.61
N LYS A 59 7.00 28.62 18.66
CA LYS A 59 8.34 28.79 19.29
C LYS A 59 9.35 27.80 18.64
N ASP A 60 9.92 26.88 19.43
CA ASP A 60 10.90 25.89 18.98
C ASP A 60 10.25 24.56 18.52
N ARG A 61 8.92 24.52 18.49
CA ARG A 61 8.16 23.30 18.10
C ARG A 61 7.83 23.35 16.64
N VAL A 62 8.00 22.23 15.94
CA VAL A 62 7.77 22.12 14.49
C VAL A 62 6.90 20.91 14.19
N ILE A 63 5.83 21.15 13.42
CA ILE A 63 5.00 20.09 12.83
C ILE A 63 5.11 20.22 11.32
N THR A 64 5.41 19.14 10.65
CA THR A 64 5.47 19.07 9.18
C THR A 64 4.21 18.43 8.62
N VAL A 65 3.59 19.10 7.66
CA VAL A 65 2.44 18.59 6.88
C VAL A 65 2.92 18.27 5.48
N GLU A 66 2.66 17.05 5.05
CA GLU A 66 2.93 16.54 3.70
C GLU A 66 1.61 16.09 3.06
N VAL A 67 1.27 16.64 1.91
CA VAL A 67 0.09 16.22 1.13
C VAL A 67 0.57 15.69 -0.21
N TYR A 68 0.43 14.39 -0.41
CA TYR A 68 0.78 13.69 -1.63
C TYR A 68 -0.46 13.50 -2.50
N GLU A 69 -0.44 13.96 -3.73
CA GLU A 69 -1.46 13.67 -4.75
C GLU A 69 -0.97 12.53 -5.64
N MET A 70 -1.77 11.48 -5.70
CA MET A 70 -1.55 10.34 -6.57
C MET A 70 -2.46 10.44 -7.80
N LYS A 71 -2.20 9.64 -8.83
CA LYS A 71 -3.03 9.63 -10.04
C LYS A 71 -4.43 9.07 -9.77
N THR A 72 -4.51 8.06 -8.93
CA THR A 72 -5.76 7.37 -8.60
C THR A 72 -5.90 7.16 -7.10
N SER A 73 -7.14 6.96 -6.65
CA SER A 73 -7.42 6.61 -5.27
C SER A 73 -6.82 5.27 -4.83
N PRO A 74 -6.83 4.20 -5.66
CA PRO A 74 -6.08 2.98 -5.38
C PRO A 74 -4.59 3.19 -5.14
N ASP A 75 -3.92 4.08 -5.91
CA ASP A 75 -2.50 4.40 -5.69
C ASP A 75 -2.26 5.07 -4.34
N ALA A 76 -3.12 6.04 -3.98
CA ALA A 76 -3.05 6.70 -2.68
C ALA A 76 -3.30 5.71 -1.52
N PHE A 77 -4.26 4.80 -1.68
CA PHE A 77 -4.49 3.71 -0.73
C PHE A 77 -3.28 2.77 -0.65
N GLY A 78 -2.68 2.41 -1.78
CA GLY A 78 -1.51 1.54 -1.84
C GLY A 78 -0.36 2.10 -1.02
N LEU A 79 -0.05 3.38 -1.22
CA LEU A 79 1.00 4.08 -0.47
C LEU A 79 0.61 4.24 1.02
N TYR A 80 -0.67 4.53 1.32
CA TYR A 80 -1.18 4.55 2.70
C TYR A 80 -0.99 3.21 3.40
N SER A 81 -1.29 2.09 2.72
CA SER A 81 -1.24 0.76 3.30
C SER A 81 0.16 0.16 3.38
N PHE A 82 1.13 0.70 2.63
CA PHE A 82 2.45 0.09 2.44
C PHE A 82 3.19 -0.19 3.74
N ASP A 83 3.23 0.76 4.67
CA ASP A 83 3.93 0.69 5.95
C ASP A 83 2.99 0.57 7.16
N GLN A 84 1.73 0.15 6.93
CA GLN A 84 0.80 -0.13 8.03
C GLN A 84 1.29 -1.35 8.82
N GLU A 85 1.27 -1.25 10.14
CA GLU A 85 1.44 -2.41 10.99
C GLU A 85 0.20 -3.31 10.85
N ALA A 86 0.42 -4.59 10.55
CA ALA A 86 -0.62 -5.61 10.55
C ALA A 86 -1.15 -5.75 11.99
N ASP A 87 -2.44 -5.52 12.18
CA ASP A 87 -3.02 -5.48 13.53
C ASP A 87 -3.62 -6.81 13.92
N THR A 88 -2.92 -7.52 14.79
CA THR A 88 -3.44 -8.75 15.41
C THR A 88 -4.27 -8.47 16.67
N ALA A 89 -4.28 -7.25 17.22
CA ALA A 89 -4.87 -6.98 18.53
C ALA A 89 -5.47 -5.58 18.74
N ARG A 90 -5.21 -4.60 17.88
CA ARG A 90 -5.66 -3.22 18.07
C ARG A 90 -6.74 -2.84 17.07
N ARG A 91 -7.96 -2.67 17.53
CA ARG A 91 -8.94 -1.83 16.81
C ARG A 91 -8.40 -0.39 16.88
N GLY A 92 -7.82 0.10 15.79
CA GLY A 92 -7.39 1.48 15.68
C GLY A 92 -8.52 2.42 16.09
N GLU A 93 -8.22 3.51 16.79
CA GLU A 93 -9.20 4.56 17.09
C GLU A 93 -9.81 5.03 15.76
N ASN A 94 -11.12 5.07 15.68
CA ASN A 94 -11.79 5.70 14.54
C ASN A 94 -11.62 7.22 14.69
N LEU A 95 -10.61 7.78 14.04
CA LEU A 95 -10.24 9.20 14.15
C LEU A 95 -11.21 10.12 13.41
N ALA A 96 -12.15 9.56 12.61
CA ALA A 96 -13.06 10.31 11.73
C ALA A 96 -12.31 11.34 10.83
N ILE A 97 -11.13 10.97 10.34
CA ILE A 97 -10.28 11.76 9.44
C ILE A 97 -10.02 10.94 8.17
N GLY A 98 -10.27 11.54 7.00
CA GLY A 98 -10.11 10.86 5.73
C GLY A 98 -11.07 9.67 5.55
N ASP A 99 -10.75 8.79 4.60
CA ASP A 99 -11.44 7.51 4.39
C ASP A 99 -10.84 6.41 5.28
N LYS A 100 -9.53 6.51 5.57
CA LYS A 100 -8.81 5.73 6.59
C LYS A 100 -7.71 6.58 7.21
N ALA A 101 -7.51 6.45 8.52
CA ALA A 101 -6.45 7.15 9.25
C ALA A 101 -5.82 6.26 10.31
N ASN A 102 -4.55 6.56 10.62
CA ASN A 102 -3.80 5.99 11.72
C ASN A 102 -2.99 7.09 12.41
N PHE A 103 -2.93 7.05 13.74
CA PHE A 103 -2.07 7.93 14.54
C PHE A 103 -1.18 7.07 15.45
N SER A 104 0.11 7.28 15.38
CA SER A 104 1.09 6.60 16.23
C SER A 104 2.36 7.45 16.35
N SER A 105 2.91 7.57 17.55
CA SER A 105 4.23 8.19 17.79
C SER A 105 4.40 9.56 17.14
N GLY A 106 3.41 10.45 17.29
CA GLY A 106 3.46 11.82 16.75
C GLY A 106 3.23 11.91 15.23
N LEU A 107 2.88 10.82 14.56
CA LEU A 107 2.55 10.78 13.13
C LEU A 107 1.06 10.47 12.94
N LEU A 108 0.33 11.40 12.33
CA LEU A 108 -0.95 11.13 11.70
C LEU A 108 -0.72 10.82 10.22
N LYS A 109 -1.20 9.68 9.77
CA LYS A 109 -1.25 9.31 8.36
C LYS A 109 -2.70 9.02 7.99
N PHE A 110 -3.21 9.63 6.92
CA PHE A 110 -4.53 9.33 6.42
C PHE A 110 -4.59 9.32 4.89
N TRP A 111 -5.50 8.52 4.38
CA TRP A 111 -5.88 8.45 2.98
C TRP A 111 -7.26 9.05 2.79
N LYS A 112 -7.44 9.88 1.74
CA LYS A 112 -8.73 10.37 1.29
C LYS A 112 -8.71 10.66 -0.21
N GLY A 113 -9.64 10.08 -0.96
CA GLY A 113 -9.66 10.22 -2.41
C GLY A 113 -8.31 9.84 -3.03
N ASN A 114 -7.75 10.72 -3.82
CA ASN A 114 -6.45 10.56 -4.46
C ASN A 114 -5.27 11.02 -3.58
N TYR A 115 -5.50 11.32 -2.31
CA TYR A 115 -4.50 11.91 -1.44
C TYR A 115 -4.05 10.97 -0.33
N LEU A 116 -2.73 10.93 -0.12
CA LEU A 116 -2.11 10.52 1.13
C LEU A 116 -1.64 11.78 1.87
N VAL A 117 -2.00 11.91 3.14
CA VAL A 117 -1.54 13.00 3.99
C VAL A 117 -0.77 12.44 5.18
N ARG A 118 0.37 13.06 5.47
CA ARG A 118 1.19 12.79 6.64
C ARG A 118 1.38 14.08 7.42
N ILE A 119 1.16 14.04 8.71
CA ILE A 119 1.37 15.17 9.62
C ILE A 119 2.22 14.63 10.76
N VAL A 120 3.43 15.16 10.90
CA VAL A 120 4.43 14.59 11.79
C VAL A 120 5.04 15.64 12.72
N ASP A 121 5.11 15.30 14.01
CA ASP A 121 6.05 15.87 14.96
C ASP A 121 7.32 15.03 14.96
N LEU A 122 8.42 15.59 14.45
CA LEU A 122 9.70 14.87 14.34
C LEU A 122 10.29 14.44 15.69
N ASN A 123 9.83 15.00 16.80
CA ASN A 123 10.22 14.56 18.15
C ASN A 123 9.53 13.27 18.57
N GLY A 124 8.54 12.78 17.79
CA GLY A 124 7.92 11.47 17.95
C GLY A 124 7.13 11.27 19.23
N ASN A 125 6.65 12.36 19.87
CA ASN A 125 5.85 12.27 21.08
C ASN A 125 4.38 12.64 20.80
N ASP A 126 3.48 12.21 21.69
CA ASP A 126 2.04 12.47 21.54
C ASP A 126 1.61 13.83 22.13
N GLN A 127 2.55 14.68 22.51
CA GLN A 127 2.27 15.97 23.15
C GLN A 127 1.40 16.89 22.27
N PHE A 128 1.57 16.80 20.95
CA PHE A 128 0.85 17.62 19.97
C PHE A 128 -0.24 16.85 19.22
N LYS A 129 -0.66 15.68 19.75
CA LYS A 129 -1.72 14.86 19.15
C LYS A 129 -2.94 15.69 18.73
N ASP A 130 -3.44 16.56 19.62
CA ASP A 130 -4.62 17.39 19.36
C ASP A 130 -4.41 18.36 18.19
N VAL A 131 -3.23 18.98 18.09
CA VAL A 131 -2.88 19.90 16.99
C VAL A 131 -2.80 19.12 15.67
N ILE A 132 -2.10 17.99 15.68
CA ILE A 132 -1.94 17.11 14.53
C ILE A 132 -3.29 16.60 14.02
N LEU A 133 -4.17 16.13 14.93
CA LEU A 133 -5.50 15.68 14.57
C LEU A 133 -6.38 16.82 14.02
N GLU A 134 -6.27 18.02 14.58
CA GLU A 134 -7.02 19.18 14.08
C GLU A 134 -6.54 19.63 12.70
N LEU A 135 -5.23 19.67 12.44
CA LEU A 135 -4.67 19.89 11.10
C LEU A 135 -5.21 18.84 10.12
N GLY A 136 -5.19 17.56 10.52
CA GLY A 136 -5.73 16.47 9.72
C GLY A 136 -7.21 16.65 9.37
N ARG A 137 -8.05 17.04 10.34
CA ARG A 137 -9.48 17.31 10.10
C ARG A 137 -9.68 18.49 9.14
N LYS A 138 -8.93 19.59 9.30
CA LYS A 138 -8.99 20.74 8.41
C LYS A 138 -8.59 20.40 6.99
N ILE A 139 -7.53 19.61 6.78
CA ILE A 139 -7.11 19.16 5.45
C ILE A 139 -8.16 18.19 4.88
N SER A 140 -8.57 17.20 5.66
CA SER A 140 -9.57 16.22 5.24
C SER A 140 -10.89 16.86 4.82
N SER A 141 -11.34 17.94 5.50
CA SER A 141 -12.58 18.65 5.16
C SER A 141 -12.51 19.44 3.85
N LYS A 142 -11.31 19.72 3.33
CA LYS A 142 -11.10 20.42 2.06
C LYS A 142 -10.96 19.46 0.88
N ILE A 143 -10.85 18.16 1.12
CA ILE A 143 -10.82 17.13 0.08
C ILE A 143 -12.24 16.59 -0.06
N ASP A 144 -12.91 16.94 -1.16
CA ASP A 144 -14.30 16.51 -1.40
C ASP A 144 -14.38 15.07 -1.93
N GLU A 145 -13.34 14.60 -2.58
CA GLU A 145 -13.27 13.27 -3.19
C GLU A 145 -13.31 12.18 -2.12
N LYS A 146 -14.15 11.16 -2.36
CA LYS A 146 -14.18 9.95 -1.55
C LYS A 146 -13.21 8.91 -2.11
N GLY A 147 -12.54 8.19 -1.22
CA GLY A 147 -11.63 7.12 -1.60
C GLY A 147 -12.34 5.90 -2.18
N GLU A 148 -11.78 5.37 -3.25
CA GLU A 148 -12.17 4.09 -3.85
C GLU A 148 -11.08 3.07 -3.56
N LEU A 149 -11.44 2.00 -2.84
CA LEU A 149 -10.51 0.89 -2.58
C LEU A 149 -10.18 0.14 -3.88
N PRO A 150 -8.94 -0.38 -4.01
CA PRO A 150 -8.60 -1.25 -5.11
C PRO A 150 -9.57 -2.43 -5.22
N PHE A 151 -10.18 -2.61 -6.38
CA PHE A 151 -11.14 -3.70 -6.63
C PHE A 151 -10.57 -5.09 -6.24
N LEU A 152 -9.29 -5.29 -6.46
CA LEU A 152 -8.62 -6.56 -6.23
C LEU A 152 -8.62 -6.98 -4.74
N LEU A 153 -8.73 -6.03 -3.80
CA LEU A 153 -8.89 -6.32 -2.37
C LEU A 153 -10.15 -7.14 -2.08
N SER A 154 -11.23 -6.89 -2.82
CA SER A 154 -12.49 -7.63 -2.66
C SER A 154 -12.38 -9.11 -3.06
N LYS A 155 -11.31 -9.47 -3.77
CA LYS A 155 -11.01 -10.83 -4.21
C LYS A 155 -10.16 -11.62 -3.24
N LEU A 156 -9.62 -10.99 -2.23
CA LEU A 156 -8.95 -11.69 -1.15
C LEU A 156 -9.96 -12.46 -0.30
N PRO A 157 -9.73 -13.75 0.04
CA PRO A 157 -10.54 -14.47 1.03
C PRO A 157 -10.52 -13.75 2.37
N ALA A 158 -11.68 -13.60 3.01
CA ALA A 158 -11.77 -12.92 4.30
C ALA A 158 -11.35 -13.83 5.47
N GLU A 159 -11.49 -15.15 5.32
CA GLU A 159 -11.15 -16.12 6.36
C GLU A 159 -9.64 -16.13 6.61
N GLY A 160 -9.25 -15.86 7.83
CA GLY A 160 -7.84 -15.84 8.25
C GLY A 160 -7.05 -14.63 7.83
N LEU A 161 -7.60 -13.70 7.03
CA LEU A 161 -6.92 -12.46 6.67
C LEU A 161 -6.66 -11.60 7.91
N ILE A 162 -5.39 -11.25 8.14
CA ILE A 162 -5.00 -10.38 9.24
C ILE A 162 -5.39 -8.95 8.90
N LEU A 163 -6.09 -8.30 9.80
CA LEU A 163 -6.58 -6.93 9.58
C LEU A 163 -5.42 -5.96 9.33
N ASN A 164 -5.61 -5.04 8.39
CA ASN A 164 -4.62 -4.05 7.96
C ASN A 164 -3.31 -4.65 7.40
N SER A 165 -3.30 -5.92 7.03
CA SER A 165 -2.17 -6.55 6.34
C SER A 165 -2.22 -6.40 4.81
N GLU A 166 -3.34 -5.91 4.29
CA GLU A 166 -3.54 -5.80 2.85
C GLU A 166 -2.67 -4.69 2.27
N ARG A 167 -1.92 -5.02 1.22
CA ARG A 167 -1.04 -4.10 0.46
C ARG A 167 -1.44 -4.13 -0.99
N PHE A 168 -1.66 -2.95 -1.58
CA PHE A 168 -1.91 -2.79 -3.01
C PHE A 168 -0.68 -2.19 -3.68
N PHE A 169 -0.31 -2.66 -4.85
CA PHE A 169 0.84 -2.16 -5.61
C PHE A 169 0.82 -2.58 -7.08
N HIS A 170 1.78 -2.04 -7.86
CA HIS A 170 1.95 -2.31 -9.29
C HIS A 170 3.31 -2.91 -9.64
N LYS A 171 4.37 -2.52 -8.93
CA LYS A 171 5.77 -2.74 -9.36
C LYS A 171 6.52 -3.69 -8.44
N GLN A 172 7.51 -4.37 -9.03
CA GLN A 172 8.36 -5.32 -8.31
C GLN A 172 9.10 -4.71 -7.14
N ILE A 173 9.53 -3.44 -7.24
CA ILE A 173 10.21 -2.78 -6.14
C ILE A 173 9.35 -2.78 -4.87
N VAL A 174 8.04 -2.57 -5.00
CA VAL A 174 7.12 -2.62 -3.86
C VAL A 174 6.99 -4.04 -3.34
N LEU A 175 6.82 -5.03 -4.23
CA LEU A 175 6.79 -6.44 -3.82
C LEU A 175 8.04 -6.83 -3.04
N ASN A 176 9.22 -6.48 -3.55
CA ASN A 176 10.49 -6.83 -2.90
C ASN A 176 10.73 -6.14 -1.55
N ASN A 177 10.08 -5.00 -1.30
CA ASN A 177 10.08 -4.37 0.04
C ASN A 177 9.13 -5.09 1.01
N LEU A 178 8.02 -5.69 0.51
CA LEU A 178 7.06 -6.44 1.32
C LEU A 178 7.48 -7.91 1.52
N TYR A 179 7.99 -8.49 0.46
CA TYR A 179 8.47 -9.88 0.40
C TYR A 179 9.51 -10.00 -0.72
N PHE A 180 10.78 -10.11 -0.36
CA PHE A 180 11.84 -10.22 -1.34
C PHE A 180 11.71 -11.54 -2.13
N LEU A 181 11.41 -11.42 -3.41
CA LEU A 181 11.22 -12.55 -4.29
C LEU A 181 12.46 -12.83 -5.14
N SER A 182 12.95 -11.82 -5.85
CA SER A 182 14.06 -11.92 -6.79
C SER A 182 14.55 -10.53 -7.19
N THR A 183 15.81 -10.42 -7.63
CA THR A 183 16.30 -9.23 -8.32
C THR A 183 15.72 -9.07 -9.72
N GLU A 184 15.32 -10.19 -10.37
CA GLU A 184 14.62 -10.17 -11.65
C GLU A 184 13.11 -10.00 -11.44
N ASN A 185 12.46 -9.28 -12.35
CA ASN A 185 11.00 -9.11 -12.37
C ASN A 185 10.29 -10.36 -12.91
N LEU A 186 10.32 -11.44 -12.14
CA LEU A 186 9.79 -12.75 -12.54
C LEU A 186 8.29 -12.72 -12.84
N LEU A 187 7.56 -11.86 -12.16
CA LEU A 187 6.11 -11.72 -12.27
C LEU A 187 5.69 -10.65 -13.29
N ASN A 188 6.64 -10.04 -14.03
CA ASN A 188 6.38 -8.99 -15.02
C ASN A 188 5.49 -7.85 -14.49
N LEU A 189 5.69 -7.49 -13.21
CA LEU A 189 4.95 -6.40 -12.55
C LEU A 189 5.30 -5.06 -13.22
N SER A 190 4.28 -4.26 -13.51
CA SER A 190 4.41 -2.98 -14.19
C SER A 190 3.21 -2.08 -13.90
N GLU A 191 3.19 -0.87 -14.42
CA GLU A 191 2.03 0.06 -14.35
C GLU A 191 0.73 -0.52 -14.95
N LYS A 192 0.83 -1.60 -15.75
CA LYS A 192 -0.32 -2.29 -16.35
C LYS A 192 -0.84 -3.45 -15.48
N THR A 193 -0.19 -3.75 -14.37
CA THR A 193 -0.62 -4.78 -13.43
C THR A 193 -1.20 -4.15 -12.19
N SER A 194 -2.11 -4.86 -11.54
CA SER A 194 -2.57 -4.55 -10.18
C SER A 194 -2.31 -5.76 -9.30
N ALA A 195 -1.67 -5.55 -8.18
CA ALA A 195 -1.34 -6.62 -7.24
C ALA A 195 -1.82 -6.27 -5.83
N VAL A 196 -2.29 -7.27 -5.12
CA VAL A 196 -2.58 -7.17 -3.68
C VAL A 196 -1.88 -8.31 -2.95
N MET A 197 -1.32 -8.00 -1.80
CA MET A 197 -0.75 -8.99 -0.88
C MET A 197 -1.47 -8.87 0.46
N GLY A 198 -1.77 -10.00 1.10
CA GLY A 198 -2.34 -10.07 2.44
C GLY A 198 -1.67 -11.16 3.26
N ASP A 199 -1.55 -10.91 4.57
CA ASP A 199 -1.08 -11.90 5.53
C ASP A 199 -2.27 -12.66 6.11
N TYR A 200 -2.11 -13.97 6.26
CA TYR A 200 -3.16 -14.87 6.74
C TYR A 200 -2.69 -15.66 7.95
N LEU A 201 -3.58 -15.81 8.92
CA LEU A 201 -3.43 -16.73 10.04
C LEU A 201 -4.53 -17.78 9.97
N LEU A 202 -4.19 -19.02 9.60
CA LEU A 202 -5.10 -20.15 9.49
C LEU A 202 -4.74 -21.20 10.55
N GLY A 203 -5.46 -21.15 11.68
CA GLY A 203 -5.08 -21.91 12.87
C GLY A 203 -3.74 -21.44 13.44
N LYS A 204 -2.68 -22.24 13.29
CA LYS A 204 -1.30 -21.88 13.68
C LYS A 204 -0.39 -21.57 12.50
N MET A 205 -0.93 -21.58 11.29
CA MET A 205 -0.17 -21.36 10.06
C MET A 205 -0.25 -19.89 9.65
N ASN A 206 0.91 -19.24 9.54
CA ASN A 206 1.04 -17.96 8.87
C ASN A 206 1.37 -18.22 7.41
N LEU A 207 0.70 -17.52 6.49
CA LEU A 207 1.03 -17.49 5.08
C LEU A 207 0.81 -16.12 4.48
N LYS A 208 1.43 -15.86 3.34
CA LYS A 208 1.18 -14.66 2.53
C LYS A 208 0.48 -15.07 1.24
N LEU A 209 -0.54 -14.31 0.86
CA LEU A 209 -1.23 -14.46 -0.40
C LEU A 209 -0.97 -13.23 -1.27
N LEU A 210 -0.40 -13.45 -2.44
CA LEU A 210 -0.24 -12.47 -3.51
C LEU A 210 -1.26 -12.78 -4.62
N LEU A 211 -2.11 -11.81 -4.98
CA LEU A 211 -3.03 -11.89 -6.10
C LEU A 211 -2.72 -10.77 -7.10
N ILE A 212 -2.53 -11.13 -8.36
CA ILE A 212 -2.15 -10.21 -9.44
C ILE A 212 -3.19 -10.27 -10.55
N SER A 213 -3.62 -9.11 -11.03
CA SER A 213 -4.40 -8.93 -12.25
C SER A 213 -3.52 -8.33 -13.33
N TYR A 214 -3.47 -8.97 -14.48
CA TYR A 214 -2.75 -8.52 -15.68
C TYR A 214 -3.70 -7.90 -16.69
N ALA A 215 -3.17 -7.15 -17.65
CA ALA A 215 -3.94 -6.56 -18.72
C ALA A 215 -4.64 -7.63 -19.60
N ASP A 216 -3.99 -8.79 -19.76
CA ASP A 216 -4.46 -9.90 -20.59
C ASP A 216 -3.97 -11.26 -20.07
N SER A 217 -4.56 -12.35 -20.60
CA SER A 217 -4.24 -13.72 -20.18
C SER A 217 -2.85 -14.18 -20.65
N SER A 218 -2.31 -13.61 -21.72
CA SER A 218 -0.98 -13.97 -22.21
C SER A 218 0.09 -13.46 -21.29
N SER A 219 -0.06 -12.23 -20.80
CA SER A 219 0.82 -11.62 -19.79
C SER A 219 0.80 -12.41 -18.47
N ALA A 220 -0.38 -12.81 -18.01
CA ALA A 220 -0.53 -13.65 -16.82
C ALA A 220 0.13 -15.02 -16.98
N LYS A 221 -0.03 -15.64 -18.15
CA LYS A 221 0.58 -16.94 -18.48
C LYS A 221 2.10 -16.85 -18.49
N LEU A 222 2.65 -15.80 -19.10
CA LEU A 222 4.10 -15.60 -19.15
C LEU A 222 4.69 -15.43 -17.74
N ALA A 223 4.03 -14.67 -16.86
CA ALA A 223 4.45 -14.52 -15.48
C ALA A 223 4.39 -15.84 -14.70
N PHE A 224 3.32 -16.63 -14.89
CA PHE A 224 3.20 -17.96 -14.30
C PHE A 224 4.34 -18.89 -14.75
N GLU A 225 4.64 -18.95 -16.06
CA GLU A 225 5.71 -19.78 -16.62
C GLU A 225 7.09 -19.32 -16.12
N ASN A 226 7.36 -18.01 -16.10
CA ASN A 226 8.60 -17.45 -15.55
C ASN A 226 8.79 -17.81 -14.07
N PHE A 227 7.73 -17.69 -13.26
CA PHE A 227 7.81 -18.04 -11.85
C PHE A 227 8.10 -19.52 -11.66
N CYS A 228 7.40 -20.40 -12.37
CA CYS A 228 7.65 -21.84 -12.31
C CYS A 228 9.08 -22.20 -12.73
N THR A 229 9.54 -21.69 -13.87
CA THR A 229 10.84 -22.09 -14.43
C THR A 229 12.01 -21.44 -13.70
N LYS A 230 11.91 -20.16 -13.36
CA LYS A 230 13.04 -19.42 -12.79
C LYS A 230 13.08 -19.47 -11.26
N TYR A 231 11.92 -19.45 -10.58
CA TYR A 231 11.87 -19.47 -9.12
C TYR A 231 11.72 -20.90 -8.57
N LEU A 232 10.72 -21.65 -9.02
CA LEU A 232 10.47 -23.02 -8.56
C LEU A 232 11.37 -24.06 -9.21
N LYS A 233 12.11 -23.69 -10.28
CA LYS A 233 12.97 -24.61 -11.06
C LYS A 233 12.21 -25.84 -11.56
N SER A 234 10.95 -25.65 -11.95
CA SER A 234 10.06 -26.70 -12.39
C SER A 234 9.34 -26.32 -13.70
N SER A 235 8.91 -27.33 -14.46
CA SER A 235 8.09 -27.12 -15.66
C SER A 235 6.64 -27.37 -15.31
N PRO A 236 5.75 -26.37 -15.39
CA PRO A 236 4.35 -26.57 -15.03
C PRO A 236 3.64 -27.46 -16.05
N SER A 237 2.90 -28.46 -15.57
CA SER A 237 2.06 -29.33 -16.40
C SER A 237 0.60 -28.86 -16.53
N GLY A 238 0.25 -27.71 -15.97
CA GLY A 238 -1.10 -27.16 -15.96
C GLY A 238 -1.12 -25.73 -15.44
N LYS A 239 -2.29 -25.28 -14.96
CA LYS A 239 -2.51 -23.92 -14.44
C LYS A 239 -2.39 -23.80 -12.92
N LYS A 240 -2.09 -24.90 -12.23
CA LYS A 240 -1.93 -24.96 -10.77
C LYS A 240 -0.68 -25.75 -10.42
N VAL A 241 0.11 -25.23 -9.51
CA VAL A 241 1.30 -25.87 -8.95
C VAL A 241 1.27 -25.71 -7.44
N ILE A 242 1.58 -26.77 -6.70
CA ILE A 242 1.91 -26.70 -5.28
C ILE A 242 3.23 -27.45 -5.13
N GLN A 243 4.23 -26.79 -4.59
CA GLN A 243 5.58 -27.35 -4.49
C GLN A 243 6.15 -27.09 -3.09
N LYS A 244 6.76 -28.12 -2.52
CA LYS A 244 7.59 -28.00 -1.32
C LYS A 244 8.93 -27.35 -1.69
N VAL A 245 9.27 -26.24 -1.05
CA VAL A 245 10.50 -25.47 -1.36
C VAL A 245 11.55 -25.61 -0.26
N GLU A 246 11.13 -25.79 0.99
CA GLU A 246 11.97 -26.05 2.16
C GLU A 246 11.29 -27.11 3.04
N GLU A 247 11.93 -27.54 4.13
CA GLU A 247 11.47 -28.66 4.96
C GLU A 247 10.00 -28.52 5.39
N ASP A 248 9.57 -27.32 5.77
CA ASP A 248 8.21 -27.03 6.23
C ASP A 248 7.57 -25.87 5.48
N LYS A 249 7.96 -25.64 4.20
CA LYS A 249 7.43 -24.53 3.41
C LYS A 249 6.94 -25.00 2.05
N PHE A 250 5.71 -24.63 1.76
CA PHE A 250 5.05 -24.86 0.47
C PHE A 250 4.75 -23.54 -0.21
N ILE A 251 4.94 -23.52 -1.51
CA ILE A 251 4.45 -22.45 -2.39
C ILE A 251 3.36 -23.06 -3.26
N GLY A 252 2.23 -22.39 -3.30
CA GLY A 252 1.15 -22.72 -4.23
C GLY A 252 0.92 -21.58 -5.19
N LEU A 253 0.66 -21.86 -6.46
CA LEU A 253 0.24 -20.86 -7.43
C LEU A 253 -0.81 -21.42 -8.37
N GLU A 254 -1.71 -20.56 -8.82
CA GLU A 254 -2.76 -20.92 -9.79
C GLU A 254 -3.01 -19.75 -10.75
N LEU A 255 -3.25 -20.09 -12.02
CA LEU A 255 -3.53 -19.17 -13.12
C LEU A 255 -4.97 -19.37 -13.61
N GLU A 256 -5.75 -18.27 -13.68
CA GLU A 256 -7.09 -18.29 -14.29
C GLU A 256 -7.32 -16.99 -15.07
N LYS A 257 -7.59 -17.08 -16.37
CA LYS A 257 -7.73 -15.92 -17.26
C LYS A 257 -6.51 -14.99 -17.17
N ASN A 258 -6.73 -13.76 -16.75
CA ASN A 258 -5.70 -12.73 -16.54
C ASN A 258 -5.27 -12.58 -15.06
N TYR A 259 -5.64 -13.53 -14.19
CA TYR A 259 -5.26 -13.53 -12.79
C TYR A 259 -4.23 -14.61 -12.49
N LEU A 260 -3.21 -14.24 -11.72
CA LEU A 260 -2.25 -15.14 -11.09
C LEU A 260 -2.28 -14.91 -9.59
N TRP A 261 -2.39 -15.98 -8.80
CA TRP A 261 -2.24 -15.85 -7.35
C TRP A 261 -1.27 -16.88 -6.81
N ILE A 262 -0.53 -16.47 -5.79
CA ILE A 262 0.59 -17.22 -5.22
C ILE A 262 0.47 -17.17 -3.70
N THR A 263 0.57 -18.33 -3.07
CA THR A 263 0.72 -18.44 -1.61
C THR A 263 2.17 -18.74 -1.27
N PHE A 264 2.70 -18.04 -0.29
CA PHE A 264 4.04 -18.24 0.25
C PHE A 264 3.95 -18.73 1.69
N GLU A 265 4.97 -19.47 2.14
CA GLU A 265 5.14 -19.93 3.52
C GLU A 265 4.04 -20.89 4.02
N GLY A 266 3.31 -21.55 3.11
CA GLY A 266 2.38 -22.61 3.47
C GLY A 266 3.09 -23.74 4.23
N LYS A 267 2.46 -24.31 5.27
CA LYS A 267 3.06 -25.38 6.09
C LYS A 267 2.79 -26.78 5.57
N ASP A 268 1.76 -26.94 4.76
CA ASP A 268 1.38 -28.21 4.13
C ASP A 268 0.65 -27.98 2.81
N GLU A 269 0.60 -29.04 1.98
CA GLU A 269 0.01 -29.01 0.65
C GLU A 269 -1.50 -28.75 0.68
N ARG A 270 -2.21 -29.35 1.65
CA ARG A 270 -3.67 -29.27 1.75
C ARG A 270 -4.12 -27.84 2.05
N ASN A 271 -3.60 -27.24 3.12
CA ASN A 271 -3.96 -25.88 3.51
C ASN A 271 -3.57 -24.86 2.43
N THR A 272 -2.38 -25.04 1.82
CA THR A 272 -1.96 -24.23 0.65
C THR A 272 -2.97 -24.36 -0.50
N GLY A 273 -3.41 -25.58 -0.80
CA GLY A 273 -4.40 -25.85 -1.83
C GLY A 273 -5.79 -25.28 -1.53
N ASP A 274 -6.20 -25.26 -0.26
CA ASP A 274 -7.48 -24.69 0.17
C ASP A 274 -7.50 -23.18 -0.02
N VAL A 275 -6.43 -22.47 0.34
CA VAL A 275 -6.34 -21.01 0.08
C VAL A 275 -6.42 -20.71 -1.41
N LEU A 276 -5.69 -21.46 -2.26
CA LEU A 276 -5.79 -21.27 -3.71
C LEU A 276 -7.22 -21.45 -4.22
N ARG A 277 -7.94 -22.44 -3.70
CA ARG A 277 -9.35 -22.70 -4.08
C ARG A 277 -10.26 -21.55 -3.64
N ASN A 278 -10.10 -21.02 -2.43
CA ASN A 278 -10.90 -19.92 -1.92
C ASN A 278 -10.72 -18.65 -2.77
N VAL A 279 -9.50 -18.35 -3.24
CA VAL A 279 -9.27 -17.25 -4.20
C VAL A 279 -10.00 -17.50 -5.51
N LYS A 280 -9.91 -18.71 -6.07
CA LYS A 280 -10.59 -19.07 -7.31
C LYS A 280 -12.10 -18.87 -7.24
N GLU A 281 -12.71 -19.19 -6.10
CA GLU A 281 -14.15 -18.97 -5.88
C GLU A 281 -14.52 -17.49 -5.88
N LYS A 282 -13.67 -16.64 -5.36
CA LYS A 282 -13.84 -15.18 -5.38
C LYS A 282 -13.66 -14.54 -6.76
N LEU A 283 -12.98 -15.23 -7.68
CA LEU A 283 -12.72 -14.75 -9.04
C LEU A 283 -13.79 -15.15 -10.06
N LYS A 284 -14.68 -16.08 -9.71
CA LYS A 284 -15.84 -16.46 -10.52
C LYS A 284 -16.89 -15.34 -10.52
#